data_a6e7fd548fba957266ee4c8434b7a8b5
#
_entry.id   a6e7fd548fba957266ee4c8434b7a8b5
#
_cell.length_a   1.000
_cell.length_b   1.000
_cell.length_c   1.000
_cell.angle_alpha   90.00
_cell.angle_beta   90.00
_cell.angle_gamma   90.00
#
_symmetry.space_group_name_H-M   'P 1'
#
loop_
_entity.id
_entity.type
_entity.pdbx_description
1 polymer ?
#
loop_
_entity_poly.entity_id
_entity_poly.type
_entity_poly.pdbx_seq_one_letter_code
_entity_poly.pdbx_strand_id
1 'polypeptide(L)'
;MAKYRKLGRTSSQRKALLRNQVTALLNNGKIVTTEAKAKEIRKIAEGLIAMAVKEKYNFEEVTVKAKVARKDENGKRVKEVVDGKKKTVYDEVDKTIKKDMPSRLHARRQMLKVLYPVTEVPTAQAGRKKNTKEVDLVAKLFDEIAPKYADRKGGYTRIVKIGQRKGDAAMEVLIELV
;
A
#
# COMPACT_ATOMS: atom_id res chain seq x y z
N MET A 1 29.40 0.26 -16.54
CA MET A 1 28.84 1.52 -16.00
C MET A 1 27.53 1.24 -15.25
N ALA A 2 27.28 1.92 -14.13
CA ALA A 2 26.02 1.75 -13.39
C ALA A 2 24.82 2.26 -14.21
N LYS A 3 23.82 1.41 -14.43
CA LYS A 3 22.60 1.74 -15.20
C LYS A 3 21.59 2.62 -14.42
N TYR A 4 21.95 3.10 -13.21
CA TYR A 4 21.08 3.85 -12.31
C TYR A 4 21.80 5.05 -11.67
N ARG A 5 21.03 6.06 -11.26
CA ARG A 5 21.57 7.24 -10.57
C ARG A 5 21.87 6.92 -9.10
N LYS A 6 23.06 7.25 -8.63
CA LYS A 6 23.44 7.09 -7.21
C LYS A 6 22.72 8.06 -6.28
N LEU A 7 22.27 9.22 -6.76
CA LEU A 7 21.57 10.27 -6.03
C LEU A 7 22.37 10.85 -4.84
N GLY A 8 23.73 10.82 -4.92
CA GLY A 8 24.60 11.28 -3.85
C GLY A 8 24.49 10.47 -2.54
N ARG A 9 24.11 9.19 -2.62
CA ARG A 9 23.81 8.35 -1.46
C ARG A 9 24.51 7.01 -1.51
N THR A 10 24.72 6.39 -0.33
CA THR A 10 25.11 4.99 -0.24
C THR A 10 24.00 4.09 -0.76
N SER A 11 24.30 2.84 -1.08
CA SER A 11 23.33 1.90 -1.65
C SER A 11 22.11 1.68 -0.73
N SER A 12 22.32 1.57 0.59
CA SER A 12 21.25 1.43 1.57
C SER A 12 20.37 2.68 1.69
N GLN A 13 20.97 3.86 1.78
CA GLN A 13 20.26 5.15 1.84
C GLN A 13 19.47 5.42 0.54
N ARG A 14 20.06 5.10 -0.63
CA ARG A 14 19.36 5.20 -1.90
C ARG A 14 18.14 4.29 -1.95
N LYS A 15 18.29 3.02 -1.53
CA LYS A 15 17.19 2.06 -1.46
C LYS A 15 16.07 2.55 -0.56
N ALA A 16 16.39 3.07 0.64
CA ALA A 16 15.40 3.61 1.57
C ALA A 16 14.67 4.83 0.98
N LEU A 17 15.39 5.78 0.35
CA LEU A 17 14.82 6.93 -0.32
C LEU A 17 13.80 6.53 -1.39
N LEU A 18 14.19 5.62 -2.30
CA LEU A 18 13.32 5.19 -3.40
C LEU A 18 12.09 4.43 -2.89
N ARG A 19 12.25 3.56 -1.88
CA ARG A 19 11.13 2.85 -1.24
C ARG A 19 10.12 3.84 -0.65
N ASN A 20 10.59 4.84 0.11
CA ASN A 20 9.72 5.86 0.68
C ASN A 20 8.92 6.61 -0.38
N GLN A 21 9.57 7.05 -1.45
CA GLN A 21 8.90 7.82 -2.50
C GLN A 21 7.92 6.96 -3.33
N VAL A 22 8.26 5.70 -3.62
CA VAL A 22 7.33 4.77 -4.29
C VAL A 22 6.13 4.50 -3.41
N THR A 23 6.34 4.26 -2.10
CA THR A 23 5.24 4.07 -1.14
C THR A 23 4.32 5.29 -1.11
N ALA A 24 4.89 6.50 -1.03
CA ALA A 24 4.11 7.74 -1.03
C ALA A 24 3.35 7.95 -2.35
N LEU A 25 3.97 7.66 -3.50
CA LEU A 25 3.34 7.76 -4.81
C LEU A 25 2.12 6.83 -4.93
N LEU A 26 2.27 5.57 -4.55
CA LEU A 26 1.18 4.59 -4.64
C LEU A 26 0.07 4.85 -3.60
N ASN A 27 0.43 5.40 -2.44
CA ASN A 27 -0.57 5.77 -1.44
C ASN A 27 -1.39 6.99 -1.84
N ASN A 28 -0.72 8.06 -2.28
CA ASN A 28 -1.34 9.36 -2.52
C ASN A 28 -1.77 9.58 -3.99
N GLY A 29 -1.33 8.70 -4.90
CA GLY A 29 -1.57 8.83 -6.34
C GLY A 29 -0.66 9.84 -7.04
N LYS A 30 -0.12 10.84 -6.32
CA LYS A 30 0.78 11.88 -6.84
C LYS A 30 1.74 12.39 -5.77
N ILE A 31 2.94 12.77 -6.17
CA ILE A 31 3.94 13.42 -5.30
C ILE A 31 4.76 14.46 -6.08
N VAL A 32 5.24 15.47 -5.36
CA VAL A 32 6.21 16.45 -5.90
C VAL A 32 7.61 16.04 -5.46
N THR A 33 8.55 15.96 -6.40
CA THR A 33 9.94 15.57 -6.13
C THR A 33 10.89 16.15 -7.20
N THR A 34 12.19 15.88 -7.10
CA THR A 34 13.13 16.30 -8.13
C THR A 34 13.09 15.35 -9.34
N GLU A 35 13.37 15.89 -10.53
CA GLU A 35 13.32 15.13 -11.79
C GLU A 35 14.19 13.86 -11.76
N ALA A 36 15.39 13.95 -11.17
CA ALA A 36 16.30 12.81 -11.04
C ALA A 36 15.68 11.67 -10.22
N LYS A 37 15.00 11.99 -9.11
CA LYS A 37 14.30 11.00 -8.26
C LYS A 37 13.07 10.45 -8.98
N ALA A 38 12.27 11.30 -9.61
CA ALA A 38 11.08 10.88 -10.36
C ALA A 38 11.40 9.84 -11.43
N LYS A 39 12.50 10.05 -12.21
CA LYS A 39 12.96 9.09 -13.22
C LYS A 39 13.35 7.72 -12.66
N GLU A 40 13.89 7.67 -11.44
CA GLU A 40 14.24 6.40 -10.78
C GLU A 40 13.03 5.70 -10.18
N ILE A 41 12.13 6.42 -9.48
CA ILE A 41 10.93 5.84 -8.87
C ILE A 41 9.92 5.35 -9.89
N ARG A 42 9.83 6.01 -11.06
CA ARG A 42 8.97 5.63 -12.18
C ARG A 42 9.13 4.14 -12.52
N LYS A 43 10.37 3.68 -12.74
CA LYS A 43 10.65 2.30 -13.12
C LYS A 43 10.18 1.30 -12.06
N ILE A 44 10.37 1.64 -10.79
CA ILE A 44 9.98 0.77 -9.67
C ILE A 44 8.45 0.73 -9.54
N ALA A 45 7.80 1.89 -9.54
CA ALA A 45 6.35 1.99 -9.41
C ALA A 45 5.62 1.27 -10.57
N GLU A 46 6.06 1.51 -11.82
CA GLU A 46 5.48 0.86 -13.00
C GLU A 46 5.67 -0.67 -12.96
N GLY A 47 6.82 -1.17 -12.46
CA GLY A 47 7.03 -2.61 -12.27
C GLY A 47 6.07 -3.22 -11.23
N LEU A 48 5.78 -2.51 -10.13
CA LEU A 48 4.81 -2.97 -9.13
C LEU A 48 3.39 -2.98 -9.69
N ILE A 49 2.99 -1.93 -10.42
CA ILE A 49 1.67 -1.85 -11.06
C ILE A 49 1.51 -2.96 -12.12
N ALA A 50 2.53 -3.19 -12.95
CA ALA A 50 2.49 -4.26 -13.94
C ALA A 50 2.30 -5.65 -13.32
N MET A 51 3.00 -5.94 -12.20
CA MET A 51 2.78 -7.18 -11.44
C MET A 51 1.36 -7.28 -10.89
N ALA A 52 0.81 -6.16 -10.35
CA ALA A 52 -0.54 -6.13 -9.85
C ALA A 52 -1.57 -6.36 -10.95
N VAL A 53 -1.42 -5.72 -12.10
CA VAL A 53 -2.31 -5.88 -13.28
C VAL A 53 -2.33 -7.32 -13.77
N LYS A 54 -1.16 -7.96 -13.83
CA LYS A 54 -1.03 -9.35 -14.27
C LYS A 54 -1.75 -10.33 -13.34
N GLU A 55 -1.65 -10.13 -12.03
CA GLU A 55 -2.09 -11.10 -11.03
C GLU A 55 -3.41 -10.70 -10.32
N LYS A 56 -4.08 -9.63 -10.75
CA LYS A 56 -5.25 -9.04 -10.06
C LYS A 56 -6.39 -10.01 -9.80
N TYR A 57 -6.68 -10.92 -10.73
CA TYR A 57 -7.77 -11.89 -10.63
C TYR A 57 -7.31 -13.31 -10.24
N ASN A 58 -6.05 -13.50 -9.95
CA ASN A 58 -5.50 -14.82 -9.65
C ASN A 58 -5.65 -15.16 -8.16
N PHE A 59 -6.91 -15.28 -7.72
CA PHE A 59 -7.31 -15.69 -6.38
C PHE A 59 -8.52 -16.63 -6.43
N GLU A 60 -8.71 -17.39 -5.39
CA GLU A 60 -9.91 -18.20 -5.15
C GLU A 60 -10.70 -17.64 -3.97
N GLU A 61 -12.02 -17.71 -4.00
CA GLU A 61 -12.86 -17.37 -2.86
C GLU A 61 -13.08 -18.62 -2.01
N VAL A 62 -12.69 -18.54 -0.75
CA VAL A 62 -12.78 -19.63 0.20
C VAL A 62 -13.62 -19.19 1.39
N THR A 63 -14.60 -20.00 1.76
CA THR A 63 -15.39 -19.78 2.97
C THR A 63 -14.64 -20.33 4.17
N VAL A 64 -14.38 -19.50 5.16
CA VAL A 64 -13.66 -19.85 6.39
C VAL A 64 -14.53 -19.51 7.59
N LYS A 65 -14.57 -20.40 8.57
CA LYS A 65 -15.21 -20.12 9.86
C LYS A 65 -14.38 -19.11 10.65
N ALA A 66 -14.91 -17.91 10.81
CA ALA A 66 -14.29 -16.84 11.57
C ALA A 66 -14.95 -16.70 12.94
N LYS A 67 -14.15 -16.59 14.00
CA LYS A 67 -14.65 -16.30 15.35
C LYS A 67 -14.88 -14.80 15.49
N VAL A 68 -16.13 -14.38 15.55
CA VAL A 68 -16.54 -12.99 15.71
C VAL A 68 -17.04 -12.78 17.13
N ALA A 69 -16.52 -11.76 17.84
CA ALA A 69 -16.98 -11.46 19.18
C ALA A 69 -18.46 -11.03 19.15
N ARG A 70 -19.31 -11.76 19.90
CA ARG A 70 -20.74 -11.41 20.07
C ARG A 70 -20.86 -10.02 20.65
N LYS A 71 -21.74 -9.20 20.08
CA LYS A 71 -22.03 -7.84 20.54
C LYS A 71 -23.48 -7.75 21.00
N ASP A 72 -23.71 -6.96 22.05
CA ASP A 72 -25.03 -6.58 22.53
C ASP A 72 -25.67 -5.56 21.58
N GLU A 73 -26.95 -5.23 21.80
CA GLU A 73 -27.70 -4.19 21.10
C GLU A 73 -27.00 -2.83 21.15
N ASN A 74 -26.21 -2.57 22.21
CA ASN A 74 -25.41 -1.35 22.38
C ASN A 74 -24.01 -1.43 21.74
N GLY A 75 -23.70 -2.48 20.95
CA GLY A 75 -22.42 -2.67 20.30
C GLY A 75 -21.25 -3.08 21.22
N LYS A 76 -21.50 -3.34 22.51
CA LYS A 76 -20.49 -3.82 23.48
C LYS A 76 -20.28 -5.33 23.31
N ARG A 77 -19.05 -5.79 23.58
CA ARG A 77 -18.73 -7.22 23.54
C ARG A 77 -19.37 -7.95 24.71
N VAL A 78 -20.14 -9.01 24.44
CA VAL A 78 -20.69 -9.90 25.45
C VAL A 78 -19.58 -10.67 26.13
N LYS A 79 -19.62 -10.73 27.47
CA LYS A 79 -18.63 -11.46 28.28
C LYS A 79 -19.37 -12.38 29.23
N GLU A 80 -18.93 -13.63 29.32
CA GLU A 80 -19.39 -14.61 30.30
C GLU A 80 -18.30 -14.86 31.34
N VAL A 81 -18.71 -15.19 32.55
CA VAL A 81 -17.80 -15.54 33.63
C VAL A 81 -17.60 -17.04 33.62
N VAL A 82 -16.40 -17.49 33.22
CA VAL A 82 -15.98 -18.89 33.24
C VAL A 82 -14.79 -18.99 34.17
N ASP A 83 -14.87 -19.85 35.17
CA ASP A 83 -13.85 -20.07 36.24
C ASP A 83 -13.43 -18.77 36.93
N GLY A 84 -14.41 -17.89 37.27
CA GLY A 84 -14.15 -16.59 37.92
C GLY A 84 -13.52 -15.52 37.04
N LYS A 85 -13.26 -15.81 35.74
CA LYS A 85 -12.65 -14.87 34.79
C LYS A 85 -13.66 -14.48 33.70
N LYS A 86 -13.76 -13.17 33.41
CA LYS A 86 -14.59 -12.65 32.31
C LYS A 86 -13.97 -13.00 30.95
N LYS A 87 -14.58 -13.94 30.21
CA LYS A 87 -14.18 -14.31 28.83
C LYS A 87 -15.15 -13.72 27.82
N THR A 88 -14.64 -13.26 26.67
CA THR A 88 -15.48 -12.79 25.57
C THR A 88 -16.09 -13.97 24.84
N VAL A 89 -17.40 -13.91 24.60
CA VAL A 89 -18.13 -14.92 23.81
C VAL A 89 -17.88 -14.66 22.32
N TYR A 90 -17.61 -15.73 21.56
CA TYR A 90 -17.39 -15.67 20.12
C TYR A 90 -18.40 -16.58 19.42
N ASP A 91 -18.99 -16.03 18.36
CA ASP A 91 -19.81 -16.81 17.44
C ASP A 91 -18.97 -17.24 16.23
N GLU A 92 -19.18 -18.44 15.74
CA GLU A 92 -18.59 -18.91 14.48
C GLU A 92 -19.48 -18.45 13.33
N VAL A 93 -18.95 -17.59 12.48
CA VAL A 93 -19.64 -17.07 11.30
C VAL A 93 -18.85 -17.45 10.07
N ASP A 94 -19.53 -17.94 9.05
CA ASP A 94 -18.92 -18.21 7.76
C ASP A 94 -18.58 -16.88 7.06
N LYS A 95 -17.28 -16.70 6.78
CA LYS A 95 -16.74 -15.52 6.11
C LYS A 95 -16.03 -15.92 4.83
N THR A 96 -16.48 -15.38 3.72
CA THR A 96 -15.79 -15.51 2.43
C THR A 96 -14.54 -14.62 2.41
N ILE A 97 -13.39 -15.21 2.14
CA ILE A 97 -12.11 -14.52 1.99
C ILE A 97 -11.48 -14.83 0.64
N LYS A 98 -10.76 -13.85 0.10
CA LYS A 98 -9.95 -14.04 -1.11
C LYS A 98 -8.62 -14.68 -0.72
N LYS A 99 -8.37 -15.90 -1.17
CA LYS A 99 -7.11 -16.61 -0.97
C LYS A 99 -6.26 -16.47 -2.23
N ASP A 100 -5.07 -15.87 -2.06
CA ASP A 100 -4.15 -15.67 -3.17
C ASP A 100 -3.64 -17.02 -3.72
N MET A 101 -3.70 -17.19 -5.04
CA MET A 101 -3.01 -18.28 -5.72
C MET A 101 -1.48 -18.12 -5.63
N PRO A 102 -0.67 -19.17 -5.83
CA PRO A 102 0.78 -19.13 -5.61
C PRO A 102 1.51 -18.00 -6.33
N SER A 103 1.15 -17.68 -7.57
CA SER A 103 1.77 -16.58 -8.33
C SER A 103 1.37 -15.21 -7.80
N ARG A 104 0.10 -14.99 -7.41
CA ARG A 104 -0.35 -13.76 -6.77
C ARG A 104 0.30 -13.57 -5.40
N LEU A 105 0.42 -14.64 -4.62
CA LEU A 105 1.14 -14.62 -3.34
C LEU A 105 2.62 -14.25 -3.53
N HIS A 106 3.27 -14.79 -4.57
CA HIS A 106 4.63 -14.41 -4.93
C HIS A 106 4.74 -12.92 -5.28
N ALA A 107 3.84 -12.40 -6.12
CA ALA A 107 3.79 -10.97 -6.46
C ALA A 107 3.59 -10.11 -5.20
N ARG A 108 2.67 -10.47 -4.30
CA ARG A 108 2.47 -9.81 -3.00
C ARG A 108 3.76 -9.73 -2.20
N ARG A 109 4.48 -10.84 -2.08
CA ARG A 109 5.76 -10.89 -1.36
C ARG A 109 6.84 -10.00 -2.00
N GLN A 110 6.88 -9.91 -3.36
CA GLN A 110 7.80 -9.00 -4.05
C GLN A 110 7.45 -7.53 -3.80
N MET A 111 6.16 -7.17 -3.82
CA MET A 111 5.69 -5.81 -3.50
C MET A 111 6.08 -5.41 -2.07
N LEU A 112 5.90 -6.29 -1.09
CA LEU A 112 6.26 -6.04 0.31
C LEU A 112 7.78 -5.84 0.54
N LYS A 113 8.64 -6.35 -0.34
CA LYS A 113 10.09 -6.05 -0.30
C LYS A 113 10.39 -4.59 -0.63
N VAL A 114 9.50 -3.92 -1.37
CA VAL A 114 9.67 -2.53 -1.81
C VAL A 114 8.84 -1.57 -0.98
N LEU A 115 7.57 -1.87 -0.73
CA LEU A 115 6.66 -1.00 -0.01
C LEU A 115 6.94 -0.97 1.49
N TYR A 116 6.70 0.17 2.12
CA TYR A 116 6.67 0.32 3.56
C TYR A 116 5.21 0.27 4.06
N PRO A 117 4.99 -0.16 5.31
CA PRO A 117 3.69 -0.02 5.94
C PRO A 117 3.29 1.45 6.04
N VAL A 118 2.03 1.75 5.78
CA VAL A 118 1.46 3.10 5.86
C VAL A 118 0.34 3.10 6.88
N THR A 119 0.29 4.13 7.71
CA THR A 119 -0.77 4.35 8.67
C THR A 119 -1.44 5.70 8.41
N GLU A 120 -2.75 5.70 8.32
CA GLU A 120 -3.55 6.93 8.26
C GLU A 120 -3.87 7.38 9.68
N VAL A 121 -3.40 8.57 10.03
CA VAL A 121 -3.64 9.19 11.32
C VAL A 121 -4.69 10.28 11.13
N PRO A 122 -5.82 10.26 11.87
CA PRO A 122 -6.85 11.29 11.75
C PRO A 122 -6.29 12.65 12.16
N THR A 123 -6.79 13.71 11.50
CA THR A 123 -6.39 15.10 11.76
C THR A 123 -6.90 15.59 13.12
N ALA A 124 -8.04 15.10 13.60
CA ALA A 124 -8.57 15.42 14.91
C ALA A 124 -7.67 14.94 16.04
N GLN A 125 -7.40 15.79 17.04
CA GLN A 125 -6.50 15.46 18.14
C GLN A 125 -7.07 14.38 19.06
N ALA A 126 -8.38 14.40 19.32
CA ALA A 126 -9.05 13.43 20.15
C ALA A 126 -9.14 12.04 19.47
N GLY A 127 -8.72 11.00 20.18
CA GLY A 127 -8.86 9.62 19.70
C GLY A 127 -7.87 9.19 18.62
N ARG A 128 -6.77 9.92 18.38
CA ARG A 128 -5.76 9.57 17.35
C ARG A 128 -5.32 8.10 17.42
N LYS A 129 -4.90 7.62 18.59
CA LYS A 129 -4.45 6.23 18.76
C LYS A 129 -5.53 5.20 18.42
N LYS A 130 -6.79 5.47 18.79
CA LYS A 130 -7.91 4.56 18.56
C LYS A 130 -8.35 4.54 17.09
N ASN A 131 -8.23 5.68 16.41
CA ASN A 131 -8.70 5.88 15.04
C ASN A 131 -7.59 5.78 13.97
N THR A 132 -6.34 5.49 14.37
CA THR A 132 -5.25 5.19 13.44
C THR A 132 -5.54 3.88 12.73
N LYS A 133 -5.53 3.89 11.40
CA LYS A 133 -5.76 2.72 10.55
C LYS A 133 -4.50 2.37 9.77
N GLU A 134 -4.18 1.09 9.71
CA GLU A 134 -3.15 0.60 8.79
C GLU A 134 -3.74 0.47 7.38
N VAL A 135 -2.99 0.96 6.40
CA VAL A 135 -3.35 0.88 4.98
C VAL A 135 -2.58 -0.26 4.33
N ASP A 136 -3.29 -1.29 3.87
CA ASP A 136 -2.68 -2.34 3.06
C ASP A 136 -2.52 -1.84 1.61
N LEU A 137 -1.33 -1.28 1.32
CA LEU A 137 -1.00 -0.79 -0.01
C LEU A 137 -0.98 -1.90 -1.07
N VAL A 138 -0.71 -3.13 -0.69
CA VAL A 138 -0.71 -4.26 -1.63
C VAL A 138 -2.14 -4.63 -2.00
N ALA A 139 -3.06 -4.65 -1.03
CA ALA A 139 -4.49 -4.80 -1.33
C ALA A 139 -4.98 -3.64 -2.22
N LYS A 140 -4.61 -2.39 -1.91
CA LYS A 140 -4.92 -1.21 -2.74
C LYS A 140 -4.40 -1.35 -4.18
N LEU A 141 -3.17 -1.89 -4.36
CA LEU A 141 -2.62 -2.15 -5.70
C LEU A 141 -3.45 -3.17 -6.47
N PHE A 142 -3.88 -4.28 -5.86
CA PHE A 142 -4.66 -5.31 -6.54
C PHE A 142 -6.12 -4.94 -6.77
N ASP A 143 -6.76 -4.30 -5.77
CA ASP A 143 -8.21 -4.11 -5.76
C ASP A 143 -8.64 -2.75 -6.34
N GLU A 144 -7.80 -1.70 -6.23
CA GLU A 144 -8.13 -0.35 -6.69
C GLU A 144 -7.32 0.09 -7.91
N ILE A 145 -5.98 -0.09 -7.87
CA ILE A 145 -5.07 0.45 -8.90
C ILE A 145 -5.05 -0.48 -10.13
N ALA A 146 -4.85 -1.78 -9.93
CA ALA A 146 -4.72 -2.72 -11.03
C ALA A 146 -5.96 -2.80 -11.95
N PRO A 147 -7.22 -2.74 -11.45
CA PRO A 147 -8.38 -2.70 -12.32
C PRO A 147 -8.44 -1.48 -13.26
N LYS A 148 -8.00 -0.29 -12.77
CA LYS A 148 -7.97 0.94 -13.57
C LYS A 148 -7.03 0.85 -14.78
N TYR A 149 -6.00 0.00 -14.67
CA TYR A 149 -4.99 -0.18 -15.72
C TYR A 149 -5.10 -1.52 -16.45
N ALA A 150 -6.27 -2.16 -16.39
CA ALA A 150 -6.50 -3.49 -17.01
C ALA A 150 -6.10 -3.54 -18.47
N ASP A 151 -6.47 -2.52 -19.23
CA ASP A 151 -6.27 -2.45 -20.68
C ASP A 151 -4.97 -1.74 -21.09
N ARG A 152 -4.20 -1.27 -20.10
CA ARG A 152 -2.99 -0.51 -20.35
C ARG A 152 -1.75 -1.38 -20.23
N LYS A 153 -0.91 -1.37 -21.26
CA LYS A 153 0.31 -2.21 -21.34
C LYS A 153 1.59 -1.49 -20.85
N GLY A 154 1.46 -0.36 -20.12
CA GLY A 154 2.59 0.41 -19.60
C GLY A 154 2.31 1.90 -19.54
N GLY A 155 3.31 2.72 -19.11
CA GLY A 155 3.15 4.16 -18.97
C GLY A 155 2.10 4.53 -17.92
N TYR A 156 2.11 3.84 -16.79
CA TYR A 156 1.17 4.06 -15.69
C TYR A 156 1.40 5.36 -14.92
N THR A 157 2.55 6.00 -15.16
CA THR A 157 2.94 7.24 -14.48
C THR A 157 3.24 8.34 -15.47
N ARG A 158 2.92 9.59 -15.10
CA ARG A 158 3.24 10.80 -15.85
C ARG A 158 4.12 11.70 -14.99
N ILE A 159 5.11 12.36 -15.61
CA ILE A 159 5.99 13.33 -14.97
C ILE A 159 5.74 14.69 -15.62
N VAL A 160 5.29 15.66 -14.83
CA VAL A 160 5.05 17.04 -15.26
C VAL A 160 6.08 17.94 -14.60
N LYS A 161 6.79 18.77 -15.37
CA LYS A 161 7.77 19.73 -14.85
C LYS A 161 7.03 20.92 -14.25
N ILE A 162 7.39 21.30 -13.02
CA ILE A 162 6.84 22.45 -12.30
C ILE A 162 7.75 23.66 -12.52
N GLY A 163 9.05 23.49 -12.28
CA GLY A 163 10.02 24.57 -12.40
C GLY A 163 11.26 24.34 -11.54
N GLN A 164 12.12 25.30 -11.47
CA GLN A 164 13.30 25.29 -10.60
C GLN A 164 12.94 25.72 -9.18
N ARG A 165 13.40 24.95 -8.20
CA ARG A 165 13.24 25.26 -6.79
C ARG A 165 14.12 26.45 -6.39
N LYS A 166 13.54 27.42 -5.66
CA LYS A 166 14.23 28.69 -5.32
C LYS A 166 15.52 28.51 -4.51
N GLY A 167 15.62 27.46 -3.68
CA GLY A 167 16.77 27.30 -2.78
C GLY A 167 18.02 26.75 -3.45
N ASP A 168 17.89 25.77 -4.36
CA ASP A 168 19.01 25.02 -4.95
C ASP A 168 18.92 24.86 -6.47
N ALA A 169 17.98 25.56 -7.12
CA ALA A 169 17.71 25.49 -8.56
C ALA A 169 17.46 24.06 -9.10
N ALA A 170 17.18 23.09 -8.22
CA ALA A 170 16.84 21.75 -8.64
C ALA A 170 15.49 21.74 -9.37
N MET A 171 15.40 21.04 -10.50
CA MET A 171 14.15 20.90 -11.24
C MET A 171 13.14 20.09 -10.44
N GLU A 172 12.05 20.71 -10.02
CA GLU A 172 10.90 20.07 -9.39
C GLU A 172 9.91 19.55 -10.41
N VAL A 173 9.38 18.37 -10.14
CA VAL A 173 8.39 17.72 -10.98
C VAL A 173 7.29 17.10 -10.13
N LEU A 174 6.08 17.09 -10.68
CA LEU A 174 4.98 16.29 -10.22
C LEU A 174 5.06 14.93 -10.93
N ILE A 175 5.12 13.84 -10.17
CA ILE A 175 4.89 12.51 -10.71
C ILE A 175 3.54 12.00 -10.19
N GLU A 176 2.72 11.50 -11.09
CA GLU A 176 1.36 11.06 -10.79
C GLU A 176 1.01 9.77 -11.52
N LEU A 177 0.03 9.05 -10.99
CA LEU A 177 -0.62 7.93 -11.66
C LEU A 177 -1.62 8.48 -12.67
N VAL A 178 -1.64 7.93 -13.89
CA VAL A 178 -2.45 8.45 -15.03
C VAL A 178 -3.85 7.87 -15.04
#